data_1db7ab57aa4ed109aa0855fd09cfd382
#
_entry.id   1db7ab57aa4ed109aa0855fd09cfd382
#
_cell.length_a   1.000
_cell.length_b   1.000
_cell.length_c   1.000
_cell.angle_alpha   90.00
_cell.angle_beta   90.00
_cell.angle_gamma   90.00
#
_symmetry.space_group_name_H-M   'P 1'
#
loop_
_entity.id
_entity.type
_entity.pdbx_description
1 polymer ?
#
loop_
_entity_poly.entity_id
_entity_poly.type
_entity_poly.pdbx_seq_one_letter_code
_entity_poly.pdbx_strand_id
1 'polypeptide(L)'
;MKKKPIYLWVLLILSALISVSSLFGMLGPIPSKEVLRSAAAQKQVAGVSAQQVEDSINYSYRVAEISHSIFNVALIVLSAILVVVAIVFLIRKNLQYANYTYVGYVLLAIIGSIYGYVGLQDAVQLVQDETMRLTMSIGSKAVSIFYSVINILFLALVFYKMWRQQKALAEEETEEVA
;
A
#
# COMPACT_ATOMS: atom_id res chain seq x y z
N MET A 1 -13.82 -33.34 -3.18
CA MET A 1 -12.48 -32.73 -2.99
C MET A 1 -12.66 -31.21 -2.85
N LYS A 2 -12.51 -30.62 -1.64
CA LYS A 2 -12.58 -29.16 -1.44
C LYS A 2 -11.48 -28.48 -2.25
N LYS A 3 -11.86 -27.66 -3.23
CA LYS A 3 -10.92 -26.95 -4.11
C LYS A 3 -10.00 -26.05 -3.27
N LYS A 4 -8.69 -26.14 -3.51
CA LYS A 4 -7.71 -25.27 -2.83
C LYS A 4 -8.03 -23.79 -3.12
N PRO A 5 -7.97 -22.89 -2.14
CA PRO A 5 -8.28 -21.45 -2.33
C PRO A 5 -7.12 -20.70 -3.01
N ILE A 6 -6.83 -21.05 -4.26
CA ILE A 6 -5.70 -20.52 -5.04
C ILE A 6 -5.74 -18.99 -5.09
N TYR A 7 -6.95 -18.39 -5.21
CA TYR A 7 -7.09 -16.93 -5.24
C TYR A 7 -6.47 -16.24 -4.01
N LEU A 8 -6.69 -16.81 -2.80
CA LEU A 8 -6.20 -16.22 -1.57
C LEU A 8 -4.67 -16.37 -1.43
N TRP A 9 -4.12 -17.50 -1.92
CA TRP A 9 -2.67 -17.68 -2.01
C TRP A 9 -2.03 -16.61 -2.90
N VAL A 10 -2.58 -16.37 -4.09
CA VAL A 10 -2.06 -15.36 -5.01
C VAL A 10 -2.13 -13.96 -4.37
N LEU A 11 -3.27 -13.60 -3.77
CA LEU A 11 -3.43 -12.31 -3.11
C LEU A 11 -2.46 -12.14 -1.93
N LEU A 12 -2.29 -13.17 -1.09
CA LEU A 12 -1.38 -13.12 0.06
C LEU A 12 0.09 -13.05 -0.34
N ILE A 13 0.51 -13.73 -1.42
CA ILE A 13 1.88 -13.62 -1.93
C ILE A 13 2.15 -12.21 -2.42
N LEU A 14 1.25 -11.61 -3.21
CA LEU A 14 1.39 -10.23 -3.67
C LEU A 14 1.43 -9.24 -2.50
N SER A 15 0.52 -9.42 -1.53
CA SER A 15 0.48 -8.58 -0.33
C SER A 15 1.73 -8.74 0.55
N ALA A 16 2.27 -9.94 0.66
CA ALA A 16 3.52 -10.19 1.38
C ALA A 16 4.70 -9.49 0.73
N LEU A 17 4.82 -9.53 -0.60
CA LEU A 17 5.87 -8.80 -1.33
C LEU A 17 5.76 -7.29 -1.11
N ILE A 18 4.56 -6.72 -1.18
CA ILE A 18 4.32 -5.30 -0.91
C ILE A 18 4.69 -4.96 0.54
N SER A 19 4.24 -5.76 1.53
CA SER A 19 4.52 -5.53 2.95
C SER A 19 6.02 -5.61 3.26
N VAL A 20 6.72 -6.59 2.69
CA VAL A 20 8.18 -6.72 2.85
C VAL A 20 8.90 -5.52 2.26
N SER A 21 8.55 -5.10 1.04
CA SER A 21 9.13 -3.90 0.41
C SER A 21 8.89 -2.65 1.24
N SER A 22 7.70 -2.48 1.82
CA SER A 22 7.36 -1.35 2.68
C SER A 22 8.16 -1.36 3.99
N LEU A 23 8.33 -2.53 4.62
CA LEU A 23 9.17 -2.69 5.81
C LEU A 23 10.63 -2.33 5.53
N PHE A 24 11.20 -2.79 4.41
CA PHE A 24 12.57 -2.42 4.03
C PHE A 24 12.70 -0.92 3.77
N GLY A 25 11.73 -0.30 3.10
CA GLY A 25 11.72 1.16 2.89
C GLY A 25 11.71 1.96 4.20
N MET A 26 11.03 1.45 5.24
CA MET A 26 10.95 2.07 6.54
C MET A 26 12.23 1.92 7.37
N LEU A 27 13.03 0.88 7.15
CA LEU A 27 14.26 0.63 7.92
C LEU A 27 15.42 1.57 7.53
N GLY A 28 15.34 2.22 6.36
CA GLY A 28 16.32 3.20 5.93
C GLY A 28 16.24 4.49 6.77
N PRO A 29 17.37 5.18 7.00
CA PRO A 29 17.34 6.48 7.67
C PRO A 29 16.67 7.52 6.77
N ILE A 30 16.03 8.52 7.38
CA ILE A 30 15.57 9.71 6.65
C ILE A 30 16.80 10.42 6.10
N PRO A 31 16.94 10.60 4.77
CA PRO A 31 18.10 11.29 4.21
C PRO A 31 18.10 12.75 4.64
N SER A 32 19.24 13.28 5.10
CA SER A 32 19.34 14.72 5.38
C SER A 32 19.26 15.53 4.09
N LYS A 33 18.89 16.81 4.19
CA LYS A 33 18.86 17.70 3.02
C LYS A 33 20.24 17.86 2.38
N GLU A 34 21.33 17.79 3.15
CA GLU A 34 22.69 17.82 2.65
C GLU A 34 22.99 16.60 1.76
N VAL A 35 22.57 15.41 2.19
CA VAL A 35 22.72 14.18 1.40
C VAL A 35 21.93 14.29 0.10
N LEU A 36 20.70 14.81 0.16
CA LEU A 36 19.89 15.02 -1.05
C LEU A 36 20.52 16.05 -1.99
N ARG A 37 21.08 17.15 -1.46
CA ARG A 37 21.80 18.16 -2.26
C ARG A 37 23.04 17.58 -2.92
N SER A 38 23.86 16.83 -2.20
CA SER A 38 25.04 16.19 -2.77
C SER A 38 24.70 15.19 -3.88
N ALA A 39 23.64 14.41 -3.69
CA ALA A 39 23.14 13.50 -4.72
C ALA A 39 22.58 14.23 -5.95
N ALA A 40 21.90 15.36 -5.75
CA ALA A 40 21.40 16.21 -6.84
C ALA A 40 22.55 16.88 -7.61
N ALA A 41 23.59 17.35 -6.91
CA ALA A 41 24.77 17.94 -7.54
C ALA A 41 25.55 16.94 -8.43
N GLN A 42 25.59 15.67 -8.04
CA GLN A 42 26.19 14.60 -8.86
C GLN A 42 25.37 14.26 -10.11
N LYS A 43 24.07 14.53 -10.10
CA LYS A 43 23.15 14.25 -11.20
C LYS A 43 22.78 15.48 -12.00
N GLN A 44 23.66 16.51 -12.07
CA GLN A 44 23.36 17.75 -12.79
C GLN A 44 22.78 17.46 -14.17
N VAL A 45 21.46 17.63 -14.31
CA VAL A 45 20.74 17.54 -15.57
C VAL A 45 20.78 18.92 -16.21
N ALA A 46 21.34 19.02 -17.42
CA ALA A 46 21.35 20.26 -18.17
C ALA A 46 19.91 20.81 -18.33
N GLY A 47 19.72 22.09 -18.00
CA GLY A 47 18.43 22.75 -18.14
C GLY A 47 17.55 22.78 -16.87
N VAL A 48 17.97 22.19 -15.75
CA VAL A 48 17.27 22.28 -14.46
C VAL A 48 17.75 23.50 -13.68
N SER A 49 16.82 24.36 -13.24
CA SER A 49 17.16 25.55 -12.46
C SER A 49 17.54 25.19 -11.01
N ALA A 50 18.31 26.06 -10.35
CA ALA A 50 18.64 25.89 -8.93
C ALA A 50 17.38 25.81 -8.03
N GLN A 51 16.33 26.54 -8.38
CA GLN A 51 15.04 26.51 -7.70
C GLN A 51 14.37 25.13 -7.82
N GLN A 52 14.35 24.54 -9.01
CA GLN A 52 13.77 23.21 -9.24
C GLN A 52 14.52 22.13 -8.49
N VAL A 53 15.84 22.26 -8.34
CA VAL A 53 16.65 21.35 -7.52
C VAL A 53 16.24 21.46 -6.05
N GLU A 54 16.14 22.68 -5.50
CA GLU A 54 15.76 22.90 -4.11
C GLU A 54 14.31 22.44 -3.84
N ASP A 55 13.39 22.68 -4.76
CA ASP A 55 12.01 22.20 -4.71
C ASP A 55 11.96 20.67 -4.66
N SER A 56 12.76 19.99 -5.50
CA SER A 56 12.86 18.51 -5.50
C SER A 56 13.40 17.97 -4.18
N ILE A 57 14.39 18.65 -3.59
CA ILE A 57 14.97 18.28 -2.29
C ILE A 57 13.93 18.42 -1.18
N ASN A 58 13.22 19.57 -1.12
CA ASN A 58 12.21 19.83 -0.10
C ASN A 58 11.04 18.83 -0.21
N TYR A 59 10.58 18.56 -1.43
CA TYR A 59 9.57 17.52 -1.68
C TYR A 59 10.03 16.14 -1.22
N SER A 60 11.21 15.71 -1.65
CA SER A 60 11.74 14.39 -1.32
C SER A 60 11.95 14.20 0.17
N TYR A 61 12.47 15.24 0.85
CA TYR A 61 12.65 15.25 2.30
C TYR A 61 11.30 15.11 3.01
N ARG A 62 10.29 15.88 2.61
CA ARG A 62 8.94 15.83 3.19
C ARG A 62 8.28 14.48 2.99
N VAL A 63 8.42 13.89 1.80
CA VAL A 63 7.92 12.52 1.53
C VAL A 63 8.60 11.49 2.44
N ALA A 64 9.90 11.62 2.67
CA ALA A 64 10.63 10.74 3.59
C ALA A 64 10.14 10.91 5.05
N GLU A 65 9.91 12.14 5.53
CA GLU A 65 9.33 12.39 6.86
C GLU A 65 7.96 11.72 7.03
N ILE A 66 7.07 11.87 6.04
CA ILE A 66 5.73 11.28 6.06
C ILE A 66 5.82 9.75 6.07
N SER A 67 6.71 9.19 5.26
CA SER A 67 6.92 7.75 5.17
C SER A 67 7.43 7.15 6.48
N HIS A 68 8.20 7.90 7.26
CA HIS A 68 8.73 7.49 8.58
C HIS A 68 7.89 8.00 9.76
N SER A 69 6.74 8.62 9.50
CA SER A 69 5.84 9.03 10.58
C SER A 69 5.37 7.83 11.40
N ILE A 70 5.18 8.03 12.70
CA ILE A 70 4.72 6.97 13.64
C ILE A 70 3.44 6.32 13.12
N PHE A 71 2.52 7.11 12.56
CA PHE A 71 1.26 6.59 12.02
C PHE A 71 1.49 5.68 10.81
N ASN A 72 2.33 6.09 9.85
CA ASN A 72 2.64 5.26 8.68
C ASN A 72 3.38 3.97 9.08
N VAL A 73 4.34 4.09 9.99
CA VAL A 73 5.07 2.93 10.56
C VAL A 73 4.11 1.95 11.21
N ALA A 74 3.17 2.42 12.03
CA ALA A 74 2.17 1.57 12.65
C ALA A 74 1.28 0.87 11.61
N LEU A 75 0.84 1.56 10.56
CA LEU A 75 0.05 0.96 9.47
C LEU A 75 0.83 -0.14 8.75
N ILE A 76 2.11 0.09 8.42
CA ILE A 76 2.96 -0.89 7.74
C ILE A 76 3.15 -2.13 8.61
N VAL A 77 3.48 -1.97 9.89
CA VAL A 77 3.68 -3.08 10.83
C VAL A 77 2.40 -3.88 11.03
N LEU A 78 1.27 -3.22 11.28
CA LEU A 78 -0.02 -3.88 11.44
C LEU A 78 -0.43 -4.62 10.17
N SER A 79 -0.21 -4.03 8.99
CA SER A 79 -0.48 -4.67 7.71
C SER A 79 0.36 -5.94 7.52
N ALA A 80 1.65 -5.89 7.84
CA ALA A 80 2.53 -7.05 7.76
C ALA A 80 2.09 -8.17 8.73
N ILE A 81 1.70 -7.83 9.95
CA ILE A 81 1.17 -8.78 10.93
C ILE A 81 -0.10 -9.46 10.37
N LEU A 82 -1.04 -8.70 9.81
CA LEU A 82 -2.28 -9.27 9.25
C LEU A 82 -2.00 -10.21 8.07
N VAL A 83 -1.03 -9.90 7.20
CA VAL A 83 -0.62 -10.81 6.12
C VAL A 83 -0.09 -12.12 6.70
N VAL A 84 0.80 -12.08 7.69
CA VAL A 84 1.34 -13.28 8.34
C VAL A 84 0.23 -14.10 9.00
N VAL A 85 -0.67 -13.45 9.74
CA VAL A 85 -1.80 -14.11 10.41
C VAL A 85 -2.74 -14.77 9.39
N ALA A 86 -3.03 -14.09 8.27
CA ALA A 86 -3.86 -14.65 7.20
C ALA A 86 -3.20 -15.88 6.56
N ILE A 87 -1.88 -15.86 6.33
CA ILE A 87 -1.12 -17.01 5.83
C ILE A 87 -1.20 -18.18 6.83
N VAL A 88 -1.02 -17.92 8.12
CA VAL A 88 -1.12 -18.96 9.17
C VAL A 88 -2.51 -19.60 9.19
N PHE A 89 -3.58 -18.81 9.13
CA PHE A 89 -4.95 -19.35 9.03
C PHE A 89 -5.15 -20.17 7.75
N LEU A 90 -4.59 -19.71 6.64
CA LEU A 90 -4.69 -20.41 5.36
C LEU A 90 -3.97 -21.78 5.39
N ILE A 91 -2.77 -21.84 5.99
CA ILE A 91 -2.02 -23.09 6.21
C ILE A 91 -2.81 -24.03 7.13
N ARG A 92 -3.44 -23.50 8.18
CA ARG A 92 -4.30 -24.27 9.10
C ARG A 92 -5.65 -24.65 8.49
N LYS A 93 -5.87 -24.41 7.20
CA LYS A 93 -7.10 -24.69 6.46
C LYS A 93 -8.34 -23.95 7.00
N ASN A 94 -8.16 -22.92 7.80
CA ASN A 94 -9.23 -22.08 8.30
C ASN A 94 -9.48 -20.92 7.34
N LEU A 95 -10.18 -21.23 6.25
CA LEU A 95 -10.37 -20.31 5.15
C LEU A 95 -11.20 -19.08 5.53
N GLN A 96 -12.16 -19.24 6.44
CA GLN A 96 -13.01 -18.15 6.88
C GLN A 96 -12.21 -17.07 7.61
N TYR A 97 -11.42 -17.45 8.61
CA TYR A 97 -10.56 -16.50 9.33
C TYR A 97 -9.45 -15.93 8.43
N ALA A 98 -8.89 -16.72 7.52
CA ALA A 98 -7.92 -16.21 6.55
C ALA A 98 -8.53 -15.08 5.68
N ASN A 99 -9.75 -15.26 5.18
CA ASN A 99 -10.46 -14.22 4.43
C ASN A 99 -10.74 -12.97 5.26
N TYR A 100 -11.26 -13.11 6.48
CA TYR A 100 -11.53 -11.97 7.35
C TYR A 100 -10.27 -11.19 7.70
N THR A 101 -9.18 -11.89 8.02
CA THR A 101 -7.88 -11.25 8.29
C THR A 101 -7.36 -10.53 7.04
N TYR A 102 -7.53 -11.11 5.86
CA TYR A 102 -7.15 -10.48 4.61
C TYR A 102 -7.99 -9.23 4.32
N VAL A 103 -9.29 -9.25 4.58
CA VAL A 103 -10.15 -8.05 4.50
C VAL A 103 -9.62 -6.94 5.43
N GLY A 104 -9.26 -7.28 6.66
CA GLY A 104 -8.62 -6.34 7.59
C GLY A 104 -7.34 -5.73 7.01
N TYR A 105 -6.47 -6.54 6.40
CA TYR A 105 -5.28 -6.06 5.69
C TYR A 105 -5.62 -5.05 4.57
N VAL A 106 -6.59 -5.38 3.71
CA VAL A 106 -6.96 -4.49 2.60
C VAL A 106 -7.56 -3.17 3.10
N LEU A 107 -8.33 -3.19 4.19
CA LEU A 107 -8.85 -1.96 4.83
C LEU A 107 -7.71 -1.08 5.35
N LEU A 108 -6.69 -1.67 6.00
CA LEU A 108 -5.50 -0.92 6.41
C LEU A 108 -4.72 -0.37 5.21
N ALA A 109 -4.62 -1.12 4.12
CA ALA A 109 -3.98 -0.66 2.89
C ALA A 109 -4.72 0.54 2.27
N ILE A 110 -6.05 0.55 2.32
CA ILE A 110 -6.87 1.69 1.88
C ILE A 110 -6.60 2.91 2.78
N ILE A 111 -6.60 2.74 4.10
CA ILE A 111 -6.28 3.83 5.05
C ILE A 111 -4.88 4.37 4.77
N GLY A 112 -3.89 3.49 4.57
CA GLY A 112 -2.53 3.87 4.21
C GLY A 112 -2.43 4.64 2.89
N SER A 113 -3.22 4.24 1.88
CA SER A 113 -3.29 4.94 0.60
C SER A 113 -3.86 6.35 0.74
N ILE A 114 -4.89 6.54 1.56
CA ILE A 114 -5.48 7.85 1.85
C ILE A 114 -4.47 8.72 2.60
N TYR A 115 -3.83 8.18 3.64
CA TYR A 115 -2.80 8.90 4.40
C TYR A 115 -1.63 9.31 3.51
N GLY A 116 -1.12 8.39 2.69
CA GLY A 116 -0.05 8.67 1.74
C GLY A 116 -0.44 9.75 0.72
N TYR A 117 -1.68 9.71 0.21
CA TYR A 117 -2.17 10.74 -0.70
C TYR A 117 -2.18 12.14 -0.05
N VAL A 118 -2.73 12.27 1.17
CA VAL A 118 -2.77 13.54 1.90
C VAL A 118 -1.35 14.05 2.14
N GLY A 119 -0.44 13.18 2.57
CA GLY A 119 0.95 13.54 2.77
C GLY A 119 1.67 13.97 1.50
N LEU A 120 1.44 13.28 0.37
CA LEU A 120 2.01 13.68 -0.92
C LEU A 120 1.48 15.05 -1.38
N GLN A 121 0.18 15.36 -1.16
CA GLN A 121 -0.36 16.68 -1.47
C GLN A 121 0.27 17.78 -0.60
N ASP A 122 0.53 17.51 0.69
CA ASP A 122 1.25 18.42 1.59
C ASP A 122 2.69 18.66 1.09
N ALA A 123 3.40 17.61 0.69
CA ALA A 123 4.75 17.73 0.13
C ALA A 123 4.78 18.55 -1.18
N VAL A 124 3.78 18.38 -2.05
CA VAL A 124 3.66 19.12 -3.32
C VAL A 124 3.50 20.62 -3.08
N GLN A 125 2.88 21.06 -1.98
CA GLN A 125 2.72 22.50 -1.67
C GLN A 125 4.06 23.18 -1.37
N LEU A 126 5.12 22.44 -1.05
CA LEU A 126 6.46 22.99 -0.83
C LEU A 126 7.19 23.34 -2.14
N VAL A 127 6.67 22.90 -3.28
CA VAL A 127 7.24 23.15 -4.60
C VAL A 127 6.81 24.53 -5.08
N GLN A 128 7.77 25.43 -5.31
CA GLN A 128 7.52 26.81 -5.75
C GLN A 128 7.36 26.92 -7.26
N ASP A 129 8.11 26.12 -8.05
CA ASP A 129 7.95 26.05 -9.50
C ASP A 129 6.56 25.49 -9.85
N GLU A 130 5.75 26.30 -10.52
CA GLU A 130 4.35 25.99 -10.81
C GLU A 130 4.20 24.76 -11.73
N THR A 131 5.05 24.65 -12.75
CA THR A 131 5.02 23.54 -13.70
C THR A 131 5.39 22.22 -13.02
N MET A 132 6.44 22.25 -12.20
CA MET A 132 6.88 21.11 -11.40
C MET A 132 5.81 20.71 -10.36
N ARG A 133 5.24 21.67 -9.66
CA ARG A 133 4.15 21.45 -8.71
C ARG A 133 2.94 20.78 -9.35
N LEU A 134 2.51 21.26 -10.51
CA LEU A 134 1.41 20.68 -11.27
C LEU A 134 1.71 19.23 -11.68
N THR A 135 2.89 18.98 -12.23
CA THR A 135 3.33 17.65 -12.67
C THR A 135 3.36 16.66 -11.50
N MET A 136 3.95 17.05 -10.35
CA MET A 136 3.99 16.22 -9.15
C MET A 136 2.61 15.98 -8.56
N SER A 137 1.72 16.98 -8.59
CA SER A 137 0.33 16.83 -8.13
C SER A 137 -0.44 15.84 -9.00
N ILE A 138 -0.32 15.91 -10.32
CA ILE A 138 -0.97 14.96 -11.24
C ILE A 138 -0.40 13.55 -11.02
N GLY A 139 0.91 13.42 -10.95
CA GLY A 139 1.58 12.14 -10.73
C GLY A 139 1.15 11.48 -9.42
N SER A 140 1.14 12.22 -8.30
CA SER A 140 0.71 11.70 -7.00
C SER A 140 -0.76 11.29 -6.97
N LYS A 141 -1.65 12.05 -7.64
CA LYS A 141 -3.08 11.68 -7.81
C LYS A 141 -3.22 10.39 -8.61
N ALA A 142 -2.54 10.28 -9.74
CA ALA A 142 -2.60 9.09 -10.60
C ALA A 142 -2.16 7.83 -9.85
N VAL A 143 -1.04 7.89 -9.12
CA VAL A 143 -0.52 6.79 -8.32
C VAL A 143 -1.51 6.42 -7.20
N SER A 144 -2.07 7.40 -6.48
CA SER A 144 -3.02 7.15 -5.39
C SER A 144 -4.33 6.53 -5.89
N ILE A 145 -4.85 6.99 -7.03
CA ILE A 145 -6.03 6.41 -7.67
C ILE A 145 -5.75 4.96 -8.07
N PHE A 146 -4.59 4.69 -8.68
CA PHE A 146 -4.20 3.35 -9.10
C PHE A 146 -4.16 2.36 -7.92
N TYR A 147 -3.50 2.73 -6.81
CA TYR A 147 -3.47 1.90 -5.60
C TYR A 147 -4.86 1.71 -4.99
N SER A 148 -5.68 2.74 -4.97
CA SER A 148 -7.05 2.66 -4.44
C SER A 148 -7.90 1.70 -5.27
N VAL A 149 -7.83 1.77 -6.60
CA VAL A 149 -8.55 0.86 -7.50
C VAL A 149 -8.10 -0.60 -7.28
N ILE A 150 -6.81 -0.87 -7.18
CA ILE A 150 -6.30 -2.22 -6.90
C ILE A 150 -6.82 -2.76 -5.57
N ASN A 151 -6.78 -1.96 -4.50
CA ASN A 151 -7.28 -2.36 -3.19
C ASN A 151 -8.79 -2.65 -3.21
N ILE A 152 -9.59 -1.85 -3.91
CA ILE A 152 -11.03 -2.08 -4.09
C ILE A 152 -11.27 -3.37 -4.87
N LEU A 153 -10.52 -3.64 -5.93
CA LEU A 153 -10.62 -4.89 -6.70
C LEU A 153 -10.28 -6.12 -5.84
N PHE A 154 -9.24 -6.03 -5.00
CA PHE A 154 -8.88 -7.11 -4.08
C PHE A 154 -9.99 -7.35 -3.07
N LEU A 155 -10.56 -6.29 -2.51
CA LEU A 155 -11.67 -6.37 -1.56
C LEU A 155 -12.90 -7.01 -2.21
N ALA A 156 -13.29 -6.55 -3.40
CA ALA A 156 -14.41 -7.09 -4.16
C ALA A 156 -14.24 -8.60 -4.47
N LEU A 157 -13.01 -8.99 -4.87
CA LEU A 157 -12.69 -10.40 -5.16
C LEU A 157 -12.86 -11.27 -3.92
N VAL A 158 -12.37 -10.83 -2.76
CA VAL A 158 -12.48 -11.60 -1.52
C VAL A 158 -13.92 -11.68 -1.07
N PHE A 159 -14.69 -10.58 -1.08
CA PHE A 159 -16.12 -10.62 -0.74
C PHE A 159 -16.92 -11.51 -1.67
N TYR A 160 -16.68 -11.45 -2.98
CA TYR A 160 -17.32 -12.35 -3.93
C TYR A 160 -17.04 -13.84 -3.61
N LYS A 161 -15.78 -14.16 -3.28
CA LYS A 161 -15.40 -15.53 -2.92
C LYS A 161 -15.99 -15.98 -1.59
N MET A 162 -16.03 -15.10 -0.59
CA MET A 162 -16.67 -15.37 0.70
C MET A 162 -18.17 -15.63 0.52
N TRP A 163 -18.86 -14.78 -0.24
CA TRP A 163 -20.28 -14.95 -0.54
C TRP A 163 -20.57 -16.29 -1.22
N ARG A 164 -19.78 -16.67 -2.23
CA ARG A 164 -19.92 -17.98 -2.89
C ARG A 164 -19.69 -19.17 -1.95
N GLN A 165 -18.76 -19.04 -1.01
CA GLN A 165 -18.50 -20.09 -0.03
C GLN A 165 -19.68 -20.25 0.94
N GLN A 166 -20.21 -19.13 1.44
CA GLN A 166 -21.38 -19.16 2.33
C GLN A 166 -22.60 -19.77 1.63
N LYS A 167 -22.83 -19.42 0.37
CA LYS A 167 -23.93 -20.00 -0.41
C LYS A 167 -23.78 -21.51 -0.58
N ALA A 168 -22.59 -22.00 -0.89
CA ALA A 168 -22.35 -23.45 -1.04
C ALA A 168 -22.55 -24.22 0.27
N LEU A 169 -22.17 -23.62 1.42
CA LEU A 169 -22.41 -24.24 2.73
C LEU A 169 -23.90 -24.30 3.06
N ALA A 170 -24.67 -23.25 2.77
CA ALA A 170 -26.10 -23.23 2.99
C ALA A 170 -26.85 -24.24 2.10
N GLU A 171 -26.40 -24.50 0.89
CA GLU A 171 -26.93 -25.49 -0.02
C GLU A 171 -26.65 -26.93 0.52
N GLU A 172 -25.41 -27.20 0.99
CA GLU A 172 -25.04 -28.47 1.61
C GLU A 172 -25.91 -28.75 2.87
N GLU A 173 -26.11 -27.77 3.74
CA GLU A 173 -26.94 -27.91 4.96
C GLU A 173 -28.42 -28.22 4.61
N THR A 174 -28.94 -27.64 3.52
CA THR A 174 -30.34 -27.87 3.10
C THR A 174 -30.53 -29.27 2.53
N GLU A 175 -29.53 -29.81 1.85
CA GLU A 175 -29.56 -31.17 1.32
C GLU A 175 -29.42 -32.27 2.40
N GLU A 176 -28.72 -32.00 3.51
CA GLU A 176 -28.58 -32.93 4.63
C GLU A 176 -29.85 -33.03 5.51
N VAL A 177 -30.74 -32.05 5.46
CA VAL A 177 -31.97 -31.98 6.26
C VAL A 177 -33.21 -32.49 5.48
N ALA A 178 -33.10 -32.65 4.16
CA ALA A 178 -34.17 -33.13 3.29
C ALA A 178 -34.08 -34.66 3.04
#